data_087166c3ec0bc33ac91d23282ba4b404
#
_entry.id   087166c3ec0bc33ac91d23282ba4b404
#
_cell.length_a   1.000
_cell.length_b   1.000
_cell.length_c   1.000
_cell.angle_alpha   90.00
_cell.angle_beta   90.00
_cell.angle_gamma   90.00
#
_symmetry.space_group_name_H-M   'P 1'
#
loop_
_entity.id
_entity.type
_entity.pdbx_description
1 polymer ?
#
loop_
_entity_poly.entity_id
_entity_poly.type
_entity_poly.pdbx_seq_one_letter_code
_entity_poly.pdbx_strand_id
1 'polypeptide(L)' 'MKSHSKLLRIKEVSEWINVSQSSIYKWVEQGRFPPPIKLGDDETKRQSARWVEEDIEDWIDNKRMNLDD' A
#
# COMPACT_ATOMS: atom_id res chain seq x y z
N MET A 1 -4.03 17.13 11.96
CA MET A 1 -3.54 15.96 12.66
C MET A 1 -4.17 14.71 12.11
N LYS A 2 -3.37 13.76 11.76
CA LYS A 2 -3.85 12.56 11.11
C LYS A 2 -3.85 11.43 12.09
N SER A 3 -4.93 11.27 12.75
CA SER A 3 -4.96 10.31 13.82
C SER A 3 -5.59 8.99 13.45
N HIS A 4 -6.17 8.87 12.26
CA HIS A 4 -6.92 7.67 11.96
C HIS A 4 -6.71 7.18 10.55
N SER A 5 -5.48 6.89 10.21
CA SER A 5 -5.25 6.24 8.93
C SER A 5 -5.69 4.79 9.04
N LYS A 6 -6.51 4.39 8.11
CA LYS A 6 -6.97 3.04 8.05
C LYS A 6 -5.87 2.13 7.52
N LEU A 7 -5.86 0.89 7.97
CA LEU A 7 -4.91 -0.09 7.48
C LEU A 7 -5.63 -1.04 6.54
N LEU A 8 -5.03 -1.28 5.39
CA LEU A 8 -5.66 -2.04 4.32
C LEU A 8 -4.88 -3.30 4.02
N ARG A 9 -5.60 -4.34 3.67
CA ARG A 9 -4.98 -5.58 3.21
C ARG A 9 -4.70 -5.46 1.72
N ILE A 10 -3.83 -6.34 1.25
CA ILE A 10 -3.47 -6.32 -0.18
C ILE A 10 -4.71 -6.44 -1.06
N LYS A 11 -5.68 -7.23 -0.66
CA LYS A 11 -6.89 -7.38 -1.45
C LYS A 11 -7.64 -6.05 -1.57
N GLU A 12 -7.71 -5.31 -0.47
CA GLU A 12 -8.40 -4.03 -0.47
C GLU A 12 -7.67 -3.01 -1.32
N VAL A 13 -6.35 -2.99 -1.22
CA VAL A 13 -5.54 -2.09 -2.04
C VAL A 13 -5.72 -2.41 -3.52
N SER A 14 -5.64 -3.69 -3.83
CA SER A 14 -5.79 -4.16 -5.20
C SER A 14 -7.13 -3.72 -5.80
N GLU A 15 -8.18 -3.85 -5.03
CA GLU A 15 -9.50 -3.46 -5.49
C GLU A 15 -9.65 -1.96 -5.64
N TRP A 16 -9.02 -1.23 -4.71
CA TRP A 16 -9.11 0.22 -4.71
C TRP A 16 -8.47 0.82 -5.96
N ILE A 17 -7.25 0.40 -6.25
CA ILE A 17 -6.54 0.98 -7.40
C ILE A 17 -6.68 0.13 -8.66
N ASN A 18 -7.41 -0.97 -8.56
CA ASN A 18 -7.73 -1.83 -9.70
C ASN A 18 -6.47 -2.36 -10.38
N VAL A 19 -5.55 -2.86 -9.57
CA VAL A 19 -4.29 -3.43 -10.04
C VAL A 19 -4.13 -4.79 -9.36
N SER A 20 -3.57 -5.76 -10.06
CA SER A 20 -3.42 -7.09 -9.49
C SER A 20 -2.48 -7.07 -8.29
N GLN A 21 -2.71 -8.02 -7.39
CA GLN A 21 -1.87 -8.11 -6.20
C GLN A 21 -0.41 -8.37 -6.56
N SER A 22 -0.19 -9.19 -7.57
CA SER A 22 1.17 -9.48 -8.01
C SER A 22 1.90 -8.22 -8.46
N SER A 23 1.20 -7.38 -9.19
CA SER A 23 1.80 -6.14 -9.67
C SER A 23 2.15 -5.22 -8.52
N ILE A 24 1.28 -5.16 -7.51
CA ILE A 24 1.54 -4.30 -6.36
C ILE A 24 2.79 -4.76 -5.63
N TYR A 25 2.94 -6.05 -5.40
CA TYR A 25 4.13 -6.57 -4.73
C TYR A 25 5.38 -6.28 -5.54
N LYS A 26 5.28 -6.41 -6.85
CA LYS A 26 6.41 -6.12 -7.72
C LYS A 26 6.81 -4.65 -7.61
N TRP A 27 5.83 -3.76 -7.61
CA TRP A 27 6.10 -2.33 -7.50
C TRP A 27 6.73 -1.99 -6.15
N VAL A 28 6.29 -2.67 -5.08
CA VAL A 28 6.88 -2.45 -3.77
C VAL A 28 8.37 -2.82 -3.80
N GLU A 29 8.69 -3.96 -4.42
CA GLU A 29 10.09 -4.37 -4.54
C GLU A 29 10.91 -3.36 -5.32
N GLN A 30 10.31 -2.74 -6.31
CA GLN A 30 11.00 -1.77 -7.16
C GLN A 30 11.06 -0.39 -6.57
N GLY A 31 10.46 -0.21 -5.40
CA GLY A 31 10.42 1.10 -4.77
C GLY A 31 9.47 2.07 -5.44
N ARG A 32 8.50 1.56 -6.18
CA ARG A 32 7.56 2.39 -6.93
C ARG A 32 6.20 2.49 -6.28
N PHE A 33 6.00 1.81 -5.17
CA PHE A 33 4.74 1.81 -4.46
C PHE A 33 5.03 1.80 -2.98
N PRO A 34 4.19 2.45 -2.16
CA PRO A 34 4.44 2.49 -0.72
C PRO A 34 4.54 1.08 -0.13
N PRO A 35 5.55 0.82 0.68
CA PRO A 35 5.66 -0.51 1.29
C PRO A 35 4.65 -0.66 2.41
N PRO A 36 4.23 -1.88 2.67
CA PRO A 36 3.31 -2.13 3.78
C PRO A 36 4.06 -2.16 5.11
N ILE A 37 3.31 -1.97 6.19
CA ILE A 37 3.84 -2.27 7.50
C ILE A 37 3.50 -3.71 7.85
N LYS A 38 4.35 -4.33 8.64
CA LYS A 38 4.15 -5.72 9.02
C LYS A 38 3.74 -5.77 10.48
N LEU A 39 2.64 -6.42 10.73
CA LEU A 39 2.04 -6.39 12.06
C LEU A 39 2.31 -7.63 12.90
N GLY A 40 2.70 -8.74 12.32
CA GLY A 40 2.93 -9.93 13.09
C GLY A 40 4.19 -9.85 13.94
N ASP A 41 4.34 -10.80 14.85
CA ASP A 41 5.59 -10.88 15.59
C ASP A 41 6.41 -12.04 15.07
N ASP A 42 7.66 -12.07 15.51
CA ASP A 42 8.61 -13.05 14.98
C ASP A 42 8.32 -14.46 15.44
N GLU A 43 7.63 -14.59 16.54
CA GLU A 43 7.41 -15.91 17.13
C GLU A 43 6.40 -16.72 16.34
N THR A 44 5.42 -16.06 15.81
CA THR A 44 4.39 -16.77 15.07
C THR A 44 4.78 -17.00 13.63
N LYS A 45 5.78 -16.31 13.16
CA LYS A 45 6.21 -16.35 11.76
C LYS A 45 5.11 -15.97 10.80
N ARG A 46 4.06 -15.38 11.32
CA ARG A 46 2.99 -14.87 10.49
C ARG A 46 3.05 -13.37 10.54
N GLN A 47 3.37 -12.79 9.43
CA GLN A 47 3.42 -11.34 9.33
C GLN A 47 2.30 -10.89 8.44
N SER A 48 1.42 -10.10 9.01
CA SER A 48 0.30 -9.54 8.26
C SER A 48 0.72 -8.19 7.71
N ALA A 49 0.82 -8.12 6.41
CA ALA A 49 1.15 -6.86 5.77
C ALA A 49 -0.09 -6.00 5.67
N ARG A 50 0.07 -4.74 5.99
CA ARG A 50 -1.03 -3.77 5.88
C ARG A 50 -0.48 -2.49 5.29
N TRP A 51 -1.26 -1.90 4.41
CA TRP A 51 -0.91 -0.60 3.83
C TRP A 51 -1.66 0.49 4.56
N VAL A 52 -0.97 1.60 4.80
CA VAL A 52 -1.61 2.75 5.41
C VAL A 52 -2.41 3.46 4.32
N GLU A 53 -3.69 3.68 4.57
CA GLU A 53 -4.57 4.28 3.57
C GLU A 53 -4.03 5.61 3.08
N GLU A 54 -3.53 6.41 3.99
CA GLU A 54 -3.01 7.73 3.64
C GLU A 54 -1.84 7.63 2.67
N ASP A 55 -0.98 6.63 2.86
CA ASP A 55 0.15 6.44 1.95
C ASP A 55 -0.33 6.15 0.54
N ILE A 56 -1.39 5.35 0.42
CA ILE A 56 -1.94 5.03 -0.88
C ILE A 56 -2.57 6.27 -1.51
N GLU A 57 -3.26 7.07 -0.71
CA GLU A 57 -3.85 8.30 -1.21
C GLU A 57 -2.77 9.25 -1.75
N ASP A 58 -1.68 9.38 -1.02
CA ASP A 58 -0.59 10.23 -1.46
C ASP A 58 0.02 9.73 -2.76
N TRP A 59 0.15 8.42 -2.86
CA TRP A 59 0.68 7.81 -4.07
C TRP A 59 -0.23 8.10 -5.27
N ILE A 60 -1.54 7.98 -5.07
CA ILE A 60 -2.49 8.27 -6.12
C ILE A 60 -2.42 9.74 -6.53
N ASP A 61 -2.35 10.62 -5.55
CA ASP A 61 -2.28 12.05 -5.83
C ASP A 61 -1.03 12.39 -6.64
N ASN A 62 0.08 11.78 -6.31
CA ASN A 62 1.31 12.01 -7.07
C ASN A 62 1.18 11.54 -8.50
N LYS A 63 0.50 10.42 -8.71
CA LYS A 63 0.29 9.92 -10.05
C LYS A 63 -0.60 10.84 -10.85
N ARG A 64 -1.63 11.37 -10.22
CA ARG A 64 -2.53 12.29 -10.90
C ARG A 64 -1.81 13.55 -11.34
N MET A 65 -0.94 14.07 -10.50
CA MET A 65 -0.20 15.27 -10.85
C MET A 65 0.76 15.03 -11.99
N ASN A 66 1.30 13.83 -12.07
CA ASN A 66 2.25 13.51 -13.14
C ASN A 66 1.57 13.26 -14.48
N LEU A 67 0.28 12.96 -14.45
CA LEU A 67 -0.45 12.69 -15.68
C LEU A 67 -0.64 13.92 -16.54
N ASP A 68 -0.47 15.08 -15.98
CA ASP A 68 -0.69 16.31 -16.72
C ASP A 68 0.50 16.73 -17.55
N ASP A 69 1.57 16.02 -17.46
CA ASP A 69 2.78 16.39 -18.22
C ASP A 69 2.67 16.08 -19.70
#